data_51a90bd819d34819eb14048db9e0a07f
#
_entry.id   51a90bd819d34819eb14048db9e0a07f
#
_cell.length_a   1.000
_cell.length_b   1.000
_cell.length_c   1.000
_cell.angle_alpha   90.00
_cell.angle_beta   90.00
_cell.angle_gamma   90.00
#
_symmetry.space_group_name_H-M   'P 1'
#
loop_
_entity.id
_entity.type
_entity.pdbx_description
1 polymer ?
#
loop_
_entity_poly.entity_id
_entity_poly.type
_entity_poly.pdbx_seq_one_letter_code
_entity_poly.pdbx_strand_id
1 'polypeptide(L)'
;MAKYTKKDIIQMVEDDDVEFIRLQFTDIFGALKNVAITASQIEKVLDNGCMFDGSSIEGFARIEESDMYLVPDLNTFEIFPWRPQQGKVARLICDVYKPNGEPFEGDPRYILKKVIKEADAMGYTFNVGPELEFFLFHTDDYGMPTTETHEKGGYFDLGPIDLGENARRDMVLTLEDMGFEIEASHHEVAPAQHEIDFKYTDALHTADNIETFKLVVKSIAKRHGLHASFMPKPVYGVPGSGMHINMSLDDQDGNNIFGDPNDENGLSKEAYYFLAGLLKHAKGLMALTNPLVNSYKRLVPGYEAPVHIAWSSINRSPLIRIPATRGTGRRIELRSPDPAGNPYLVLAACLAAGLEGLKEKKMPMPNVDKNIFEMTAAEKAAESIEELPLNLFDAVKELEADQYICDTLGKHASSKYIEAKYAEWDGYRRQITNWEIDQYLYKI
;
A
#
# COMPACT_ATOMS: atom_id res chain seq x y z
N MET A 1 -8.14 21.88 -8.76
CA MET A 1 -7.22 23.03 -9.13
C MET A 1 -5.94 22.85 -8.36
N ALA A 2 -4.78 23.21 -8.91
CA ALA A 2 -3.52 23.16 -8.17
C ALA A 2 -3.62 24.04 -6.91
N LYS A 3 -3.24 23.50 -5.75
CA LYS A 3 -3.23 24.20 -4.46
C LYS A 3 -2.16 25.32 -4.44
N TYR A 4 -1.02 25.05 -5.08
CA TYR A 4 0.13 25.95 -5.13
C TYR A 4 0.60 26.21 -6.56
N THR A 5 1.09 27.44 -6.82
CA THR A 5 1.82 27.81 -8.02
C THR A 5 3.33 27.68 -7.80
N LYS A 6 4.13 27.71 -8.87
CA LYS A 6 5.61 27.75 -8.76
C LYS A 6 6.09 28.91 -7.88
N LYS A 7 5.43 30.06 -7.98
CA LYS A 7 5.77 31.24 -7.18
C LYS A 7 5.49 31.02 -5.70
N ASP A 8 4.39 30.32 -5.37
CA ASP A 8 4.07 29.99 -3.99
C ASP A 8 5.13 29.06 -3.38
N ILE A 9 5.59 28.05 -4.13
CA ILE A 9 6.64 27.14 -3.66
C ILE A 9 7.95 27.89 -3.40
N ILE A 10 8.36 28.78 -4.31
CA ILE A 10 9.58 29.59 -4.13
C ILE A 10 9.47 30.45 -2.87
N GLN A 11 8.32 31.10 -2.68
CA GLN A 11 8.07 31.93 -1.49
C GLN A 11 8.07 31.10 -0.20
N MET A 12 7.46 29.92 -0.17
CA MET A 12 7.44 29.03 0.99
C MET A 12 8.86 28.55 1.33
N VAL A 13 9.69 28.26 0.32
CA VAL A 13 11.10 27.87 0.53
C VAL A 13 11.89 28.99 1.22
N GLU A 14 11.65 30.26 0.83
CA GLU A 14 12.31 31.44 1.44
C GLU A 14 11.76 31.70 2.85
N ASP A 15 10.44 31.78 3.02
CA ASP A 15 9.79 32.14 4.28
C ASP A 15 10.06 31.12 5.40
N ASP A 16 10.19 29.85 5.04
CA ASP A 16 10.39 28.74 5.96
C ASP A 16 11.87 28.36 6.20
N ASP A 17 12.83 29.09 5.66
CA ASP A 17 14.27 28.81 5.76
C ASP A 17 14.63 27.37 5.30
N VAL A 18 14.07 26.96 4.17
CA VAL A 18 14.36 25.65 3.58
C VAL A 18 15.68 25.69 2.83
N GLU A 19 16.64 24.85 3.18
CA GLU A 19 17.95 24.74 2.51
C GLU A 19 18.04 23.56 1.55
N PHE A 20 17.34 22.46 1.84
CA PHE A 20 17.33 21.23 1.02
C PHE A 20 15.93 20.80 0.67
N ILE A 21 15.76 20.37 -0.58
CA ILE A 21 14.49 19.85 -1.08
C ILE A 21 14.73 18.46 -1.64
N ARG A 22 13.97 17.50 -1.17
CA ARG A 22 13.99 16.11 -1.64
C ARG A 22 12.95 15.93 -2.73
N LEU A 23 13.39 15.64 -3.93
CA LEU A 23 12.57 15.24 -5.06
C LEU A 23 12.33 13.74 -4.94
N GLN A 24 11.16 13.36 -4.44
CA GLN A 24 10.81 11.98 -4.12
C GLN A 24 10.05 11.33 -5.28
N PHE A 25 10.32 10.06 -5.53
CA PHE A 25 9.58 9.22 -6.47
C PHE A 25 9.64 7.77 -5.98
N THR A 26 8.77 6.91 -6.50
CA THR A 26 8.68 5.52 -6.07
C THR A 26 9.02 4.59 -7.24
N ASP A 27 9.87 3.59 -7.00
CA ASP A 27 10.16 2.58 -8.02
C ASP A 27 9.01 1.57 -8.15
N ILE A 28 9.10 0.68 -9.13
CA ILE A 28 8.06 -0.31 -9.43
C ILE A 28 7.77 -1.28 -8.25
N PHE A 29 8.71 -1.43 -7.33
CA PHE A 29 8.57 -2.31 -6.16
C PHE A 29 8.06 -1.60 -4.90
N GLY A 30 7.75 -0.30 -5.00
CA GLY A 30 7.26 0.50 -3.88
C GLY A 30 8.38 1.04 -2.98
N ALA A 31 9.62 1.07 -3.46
CA ALA A 31 10.69 1.71 -2.69
C ALA A 31 10.75 3.21 -3.00
N LEU A 32 10.59 4.01 -1.94
CA LEU A 32 10.71 5.47 -2.05
C LEU A 32 12.17 5.86 -2.29
N LYS A 33 12.41 6.56 -3.38
CA LYS A 33 13.71 7.09 -3.82
C LYS A 33 13.70 8.62 -3.76
N ASN A 34 14.86 9.25 -3.79
CA ASN A 34 14.94 10.70 -3.92
C ASN A 34 16.26 11.19 -4.53
N VAL A 35 16.17 12.36 -5.16
CA VAL A 35 17.31 13.23 -5.45
C VAL A 35 17.17 14.48 -4.59
N ALA A 36 18.25 14.91 -3.93
CA ALA A 36 18.23 16.13 -3.12
C ALA A 36 18.84 17.30 -3.91
N ILE A 37 18.17 18.43 -3.84
CA ILE A 37 18.66 19.70 -4.38
C ILE A 37 18.78 20.74 -3.29
N THR A 38 19.63 21.75 -3.47
CA THR A 38 19.64 22.93 -2.60
C THR A 38 18.51 23.89 -3.00
N ALA A 39 18.06 24.73 -2.07
CA ALA A 39 17.01 25.72 -2.30
C ALA A 39 17.33 26.62 -3.52
N SER A 40 18.59 26.96 -3.75
CA SER A 40 19.03 27.77 -4.90
C SER A 40 18.73 27.13 -6.28
N GLN A 41 18.44 25.83 -6.34
CA GLN A 41 18.12 25.14 -7.59
C GLN A 41 16.62 25.00 -7.82
N ILE A 42 15.78 25.39 -6.85
CA ILE A 42 14.33 25.10 -6.93
C ILE A 42 13.66 25.70 -8.15
N GLU A 43 13.93 26.98 -8.47
CA GLU A 43 13.33 27.66 -9.62
C GLU A 43 13.64 26.91 -10.94
N LYS A 44 14.91 26.55 -11.14
CA LYS A 44 15.34 25.76 -12.30
C LYS A 44 14.63 24.42 -12.41
N VAL A 45 14.45 23.72 -11.28
CA VAL A 45 13.80 22.40 -11.24
C VAL A 45 12.30 22.53 -11.49
N LEU A 46 11.65 23.55 -10.96
CA LEU A 46 10.24 23.82 -11.22
C LEU A 46 9.97 24.17 -12.70
N ASP A 47 10.94 24.74 -13.39
CA ASP A 47 10.80 25.07 -14.81
C ASP A 47 11.13 23.93 -15.77
N ASN A 48 12.17 23.15 -15.46
CA ASN A 48 12.75 22.20 -16.41
C ASN A 48 12.75 20.74 -15.91
N GLY A 49 12.29 20.47 -14.69
CA GLY A 49 12.49 19.18 -14.04
C GLY A 49 13.94 18.96 -13.57
N CYS A 50 14.18 17.84 -12.92
CA CYS A 50 15.51 17.41 -12.49
C CYS A 50 15.89 16.12 -13.23
N MET A 51 16.93 16.17 -14.06
CA MET A 51 17.44 15.02 -14.79
C MET A 51 18.12 14.03 -13.82
N PHE A 52 17.89 12.74 -14.02
CA PHE A 52 18.56 11.67 -13.30
C PHE A 52 18.76 10.45 -14.20
N ASP A 53 19.67 9.54 -13.78
CA ASP A 53 19.90 8.26 -14.45
C ASP A 53 18.93 7.19 -13.95
N GLY A 54 17.95 6.82 -14.79
CA GLY A 54 16.97 5.78 -14.49
C GLY A 54 17.51 4.35 -14.69
N SER A 55 18.65 4.16 -15.35
CA SER A 55 19.18 2.83 -15.67
C SER A 55 19.64 2.04 -14.44
N SER A 56 19.99 2.74 -13.36
CA SER A 56 20.37 2.16 -12.07
C SER A 56 19.19 1.83 -11.17
N ILE A 57 17.96 2.10 -11.63
CA ILE A 57 16.72 1.81 -10.88
C ILE A 57 16.08 0.57 -11.50
N GLU A 58 15.96 -0.49 -10.70
CA GLU A 58 15.37 -1.74 -11.15
C GLU A 58 13.95 -1.55 -11.68
N GLY A 59 13.67 -2.12 -12.86
CA GLY A 59 12.36 -2.01 -13.50
C GLY A 59 12.12 -0.68 -14.26
N PHE A 60 13.06 0.29 -14.24
CA PHE A 60 12.88 1.56 -14.94
C PHE A 60 13.36 1.46 -16.40
N ALA A 61 14.53 2.00 -16.71
CA ALA A 61 15.00 2.17 -18.08
C ALA A 61 16.14 1.19 -18.44
N ARG A 62 16.43 1.08 -19.73
CA ARG A 62 17.66 0.46 -20.22
C ARG A 62 18.80 1.46 -20.18
N ILE A 63 20.04 0.96 -20.22
CA ILE A 63 21.25 1.81 -20.24
C ILE A 63 21.24 2.81 -21.42
N GLU A 64 20.70 2.40 -22.56
CA GLU A 64 20.61 3.24 -23.77
C GLU A 64 19.55 4.34 -23.69
N GLU A 65 18.63 4.27 -22.71
CA GLU A 65 17.52 5.20 -22.50
C GLU A 65 17.51 5.71 -21.05
N SER A 66 18.69 5.91 -20.46
CA SER A 66 18.85 6.14 -19.01
C SER A 66 18.41 7.53 -18.54
N ASP A 67 18.51 8.54 -19.39
CA ASP A 67 18.16 9.92 -19.00
C ASP A 67 16.66 10.05 -18.78
N MET A 68 16.28 10.46 -17.57
CA MET A 68 14.91 10.71 -17.17
C MET A 68 14.78 12.00 -16.37
N TYR A 69 13.58 12.50 -16.22
CA TYR A 69 13.29 13.75 -15.52
C TYR A 69 12.30 13.54 -14.38
N LEU A 70 12.64 14.06 -13.21
CA LEU A 70 11.70 14.24 -12.10
C LEU A 70 10.99 15.58 -12.28
N VAL A 71 9.67 15.55 -12.41
CA VAL A 71 8.80 16.71 -12.50
C VAL A 71 7.99 16.84 -11.24
N PRO A 72 8.25 17.86 -10.39
CA PRO A 72 7.58 17.99 -9.10
C PRO A 72 6.08 18.26 -9.22
N ASP A 73 5.29 17.54 -8.41
CA ASP A 73 3.89 17.86 -8.13
C ASP A 73 3.83 18.91 -7.02
N LEU A 74 3.47 20.14 -7.35
CA LEU A 74 3.49 21.29 -6.43
C LEU A 74 2.57 21.10 -5.22
N ASN A 75 1.49 20.32 -5.38
CA ASN A 75 0.54 20.07 -4.30
C ASN A 75 1.12 19.21 -3.17
N THR A 76 2.27 18.59 -3.41
CA THR A 76 2.92 17.66 -2.47
C THR A 76 4.07 18.30 -1.69
N PHE A 77 4.28 19.63 -1.81
CA PHE A 77 5.29 20.32 -1.02
C PHE A 77 5.01 20.15 0.48
N GLU A 78 6.02 19.67 1.22
CA GLU A 78 5.90 19.43 2.66
C GLU A 78 7.25 19.59 3.35
N ILE A 79 7.28 20.20 4.53
CA ILE A 79 8.49 20.36 5.36
C ILE A 79 8.56 19.22 6.36
N PHE A 80 9.72 18.59 6.52
CA PHE A 80 9.90 17.50 7.46
C PHE A 80 10.04 18.01 8.92
N PRO A 81 9.06 17.79 9.81
CA PRO A 81 9.09 18.29 11.19
C PRO A 81 10.25 17.75 12.04
N TRP A 82 10.73 16.55 11.71
CA TRP A 82 11.84 15.90 12.44
C TRP A 82 13.24 16.35 12.02
N ARG A 83 13.35 17.31 11.12
CA ARG A 83 14.63 17.88 10.69
C ARG A 83 14.97 19.13 11.50
N PRO A 84 16.23 19.64 11.43
CA PRO A 84 16.63 20.86 12.14
C PRO A 84 15.71 22.04 11.89
N GLN A 85 15.56 22.90 12.89
CA GLN A 85 14.77 24.14 12.78
C GLN A 85 15.46 25.20 11.92
N GLN A 86 16.79 25.15 11.80
CA GLN A 86 17.58 25.95 10.87
C GLN A 86 18.02 25.08 9.72
N GLY A 87 17.95 25.62 8.49
CA GLY A 87 18.23 24.84 7.28
C GLY A 87 17.25 23.69 7.13
N LYS A 88 15.96 23.99 7.15
CA LYS A 88 14.89 22.99 7.05
C LYS A 88 15.01 22.18 5.78
N VAL A 89 14.44 20.99 5.81
CA VAL A 89 14.36 20.07 4.67
C VAL A 89 12.90 19.91 4.27
N ALA A 90 12.59 20.20 3.01
CA ALA A 90 11.29 19.94 2.41
C ALA A 90 11.35 18.77 1.44
N ARG A 91 10.20 18.32 0.98
CA ARG A 91 10.05 17.36 -0.10
C ARG A 91 9.06 17.86 -1.16
N LEU A 92 9.19 17.35 -2.37
CA LEU A 92 8.18 17.34 -3.43
C LEU A 92 8.12 15.93 -3.99
N ILE A 93 6.92 15.36 -4.13
CA ILE A 93 6.74 14.11 -4.86
C ILE A 93 6.75 14.44 -6.36
N CYS A 94 7.44 13.63 -7.14
CA CYS A 94 7.65 13.84 -8.54
C CYS A 94 7.03 12.74 -9.38
N ASP A 95 6.51 13.11 -10.53
CA ASP A 95 6.24 12.18 -11.62
C ASP A 95 7.53 12.01 -12.45
N VAL A 96 7.66 10.84 -13.10
CA VAL A 96 8.81 10.54 -13.93
C VAL A 96 8.46 10.75 -15.41
N TYR A 97 9.31 11.48 -16.12
CA TYR A 97 9.16 11.79 -17.54
C TYR A 97 10.36 11.35 -18.36
N LYS A 98 10.12 11.03 -19.63
CA LYS A 98 11.16 10.79 -20.64
C LYS A 98 11.72 12.10 -21.17
N PRO A 99 12.91 12.08 -21.82
CA PRO A 99 13.52 13.29 -22.41
C PRO A 99 12.67 13.98 -23.47
N ASN A 100 11.76 13.24 -24.12
CA ASN A 100 10.83 13.81 -25.10
C ASN A 100 9.63 14.54 -24.49
N GLY A 101 9.55 14.60 -23.15
CA GLY A 101 8.46 15.26 -22.42
C GLY A 101 7.22 14.39 -22.22
N GLU A 102 7.26 13.11 -22.60
CA GLU A 102 6.17 12.17 -22.32
C GLU A 102 6.33 11.56 -20.92
N PRO A 103 5.22 11.31 -20.20
CA PRO A 103 5.27 10.52 -18.96
C PRO A 103 5.93 9.16 -19.19
N PHE A 104 6.70 8.71 -18.21
CA PHE A 104 7.30 7.39 -18.27
C PHE A 104 6.24 6.33 -17.91
N GLU A 105 6.04 5.37 -18.79
CA GLU A 105 5.02 4.30 -18.64
C GLU A 105 5.31 3.30 -17.52
N GLY A 106 6.52 3.29 -16.99
CA GLY A 106 6.94 2.48 -15.85
C GLY A 106 6.83 3.20 -14.50
N ASP A 107 6.41 4.47 -14.49
CA ASP A 107 6.18 5.21 -13.25
C ASP A 107 4.88 4.74 -12.58
N PRO A 108 4.96 4.13 -11.37
CA PRO A 108 3.77 3.65 -10.66
C PRO A 108 2.73 4.75 -10.40
N ARG A 109 3.20 5.97 -10.08
CA ARG A 109 2.32 7.11 -9.82
C ARG A 109 1.56 7.52 -11.09
N TYR A 110 2.21 7.49 -12.25
CA TYR A 110 1.56 7.72 -13.53
C TYR A 110 0.55 6.62 -13.88
N ILE A 111 0.85 5.36 -13.57
CA ILE A 111 -0.09 4.24 -13.79
C ILE A 111 -1.37 4.47 -13.00
N LEU A 112 -1.28 4.84 -11.73
CA LEU A 112 -2.45 5.17 -10.92
C LEU A 112 -3.24 6.36 -11.49
N LYS A 113 -2.56 7.44 -11.90
CA LYS A 113 -3.19 8.61 -12.54
C LYS A 113 -3.98 8.25 -13.80
N LYS A 114 -3.49 7.28 -14.60
CA LYS A 114 -4.23 6.79 -15.78
C LYS A 114 -5.55 6.17 -15.39
N VAL A 115 -5.57 5.30 -14.38
CA VAL A 115 -6.79 4.60 -13.96
C VAL A 115 -7.75 5.56 -13.26
N ILE A 116 -7.25 6.51 -12.47
CA ILE A 116 -8.07 7.59 -11.89
C ILE A 116 -8.77 8.38 -13.00
N LYS A 117 -8.05 8.76 -14.07
CA LYS A 117 -8.64 9.47 -15.21
C LYS A 117 -9.75 8.66 -15.90
N GLU A 118 -9.65 7.33 -15.90
CA GLU A 118 -10.71 6.46 -16.41
C GLU A 118 -11.95 6.49 -15.50
N ALA A 119 -11.75 6.45 -14.17
CA ALA A 119 -12.83 6.62 -13.21
C ALA A 119 -13.51 7.99 -13.33
N ASP A 120 -12.72 9.06 -13.44
CA ASP A 120 -13.22 10.43 -13.65
C ASP A 120 -14.07 10.53 -14.92
N ALA A 121 -13.67 9.88 -16.02
CA ALA A 121 -14.42 9.84 -17.27
C ALA A 121 -15.76 9.07 -17.13
N MET A 122 -15.86 8.16 -16.16
CA MET A 122 -17.10 7.48 -15.79
C MET A 122 -17.92 8.27 -14.76
N GLY A 123 -17.42 9.39 -14.27
CA GLY A 123 -18.09 10.26 -13.30
C GLY A 123 -17.85 9.88 -11.84
N TYR A 124 -16.77 9.15 -11.55
CA TYR A 124 -16.46 8.65 -10.22
C TYR A 124 -15.14 9.18 -9.67
N THR A 125 -15.14 9.51 -8.38
CA THR A 125 -13.94 9.74 -7.58
C THR A 125 -13.69 8.52 -6.70
N PHE A 126 -12.49 7.96 -6.77
CA PHE A 126 -12.09 6.80 -5.98
C PHE A 126 -11.46 7.23 -4.66
N ASN A 127 -12.11 6.91 -3.55
CA ASN A 127 -11.67 7.19 -2.19
C ASN A 127 -11.12 5.94 -1.52
N VAL A 128 -10.02 6.12 -0.76
CA VAL A 128 -9.31 5.01 -0.11
C VAL A 128 -8.88 5.40 1.29
N GLY A 129 -9.18 4.54 2.27
CA GLY A 129 -8.69 4.60 3.65
C GLY A 129 -7.90 3.33 3.98
N PRO A 130 -6.57 3.42 4.09
CA PRO A 130 -5.74 2.28 4.45
C PRO A 130 -5.60 2.17 5.97
N GLU A 131 -5.47 0.94 6.46
CA GLU A 131 -5.11 0.59 7.84
C GLU A 131 -3.71 -0.05 7.79
N LEU A 132 -2.67 0.63 8.32
CA LEU A 132 -1.30 0.16 8.19
C LEU A 132 -0.76 -0.37 9.52
N GLU A 133 -0.48 -1.66 9.54
CA GLU A 133 0.17 -2.33 10.66
C GLU A 133 1.69 -2.38 10.47
N PHE A 134 2.42 -2.31 11.58
CA PHE A 134 3.88 -2.39 11.59
C PHE A 134 4.41 -2.90 12.93
N PHE A 135 5.65 -3.39 12.93
CA PHE A 135 6.36 -3.82 14.14
C PHE A 135 7.44 -2.83 14.55
N LEU A 136 7.65 -2.71 15.87
CA LEU A 136 8.76 -1.96 16.46
C LEU A 136 9.74 -2.91 17.16
N PHE A 137 10.93 -3.06 16.60
CA PHE A 137 11.96 -3.96 17.13
C PHE A 137 13.16 -3.18 17.67
N HIS A 138 13.93 -3.83 18.52
CA HIS A 138 15.26 -3.34 18.92
C HIS A 138 16.23 -3.43 17.75
N THR A 139 17.25 -2.57 17.80
CA THR A 139 18.45 -2.73 17.00
C THR A 139 19.55 -3.40 17.84
N ASP A 140 20.49 -4.06 17.17
CA ASP A 140 21.69 -4.55 17.83
C ASP A 140 22.69 -3.42 18.16
N ASP A 141 23.82 -3.75 18.77
CA ASP A 141 24.87 -2.80 19.17
C ASP A 141 25.50 -2.05 17.95
N TYR A 142 25.28 -2.53 16.75
CA TYR A 142 25.73 -1.88 15.51
C TYR A 142 24.61 -1.08 14.83
N GLY A 143 23.42 -1.00 15.43
CA GLY A 143 22.25 -0.32 14.90
C GLY A 143 21.54 -1.10 13.79
N MET A 144 21.84 -2.41 13.61
CA MET A 144 21.15 -3.26 12.66
C MET A 144 19.81 -3.75 13.22
N PRO A 145 18.79 -3.90 12.37
CA PRO A 145 17.47 -4.37 12.82
C PRO A 145 17.52 -5.82 13.32
N THR A 146 16.77 -6.07 14.40
CA THR A 146 16.54 -7.41 14.94
C THR A 146 15.04 -7.73 14.88
N THR A 147 14.64 -8.92 15.34
CA THR A 147 13.25 -9.28 15.64
C THR A 147 13.00 -9.33 17.16
N GLU A 148 13.87 -8.73 17.95
CA GLU A 148 13.75 -8.70 19.39
C GLU A 148 12.85 -7.56 19.85
N THR A 149 11.97 -7.87 20.80
CA THR A 149 11.12 -6.91 21.50
C THR A 149 11.20 -7.16 23.02
N HIS A 150 11.05 -6.13 23.82
CA HIS A 150 11.05 -6.22 25.27
C HIS A 150 9.63 -6.22 25.86
N GLU A 151 8.61 -6.09 25.04
CA GLU A 151 7.22 -6.06 25.46
C GLU A 151 6.45 -7.31 25.00
N LYS A 152 5.33 -7.56 25.66
CA LYS A 152 4.40 -8.67 25.38
C LYS A 152 2.95 -8.17 25.34
N GLY A 153 2.75 -6.94 24.92
CA GLY A 153 1.45 -6.35 24.72
C GLY A 153 0.62 -7.13 23.70
N GLY A 154 -0.66 -6.94 23.77
CA GLY A 154 -1.65 -7.47 22.84
C GLY A 154 -2.67 -6.41 22.44
N TYR A 155 -3.73 -6.85 21.79
CA TYR A 155 -4.73 -5.95 21.20
C TYR A 155 -5.30 -4.95 22.21
N PHE A 156 -5.15 -3.65 21.93
CA PHE A 156 -5.58 -2.53 22.75
C PHE A 156 -4.93 -2.41 24.13
N ASP A 157 -3.83 -3.10 24.38
CA ASP A 157 -3.07 -2.86 25.60
C ASP A 157 -2.49 -1.43 25.61
N LEU A 158 -2.29 -0.89 26.83
CA LEU A 158 -1.81 0.47 27.08
C LEU A 158 -0.60 0.43 27.99
N GLY A 159 0.05 1.59 28.18
CA GLY A 159 1.14 1.72 29.15
C GLY A 159 0.67 1.34 30.58
N PRO A 160 1.50 0.63 31.36
CA PRO A 160 2.92 0.35 31.12
C PRO A 160 3.21 -0.98 30.39
N ILE A 161 2.22 -1.69 29.84
CA ILE A 161 2.42 -2.94 29.09
C ILE A 161 2.90 -2.63 27.68
N ASP A 162 2.22 -1.71 26.96
CA ASP A 162 2.64 -1.17 25.67
C ASP A 162 3.85 -0.26 25.84
N LEU A 163 5.04 -0.76 25.58
CA LEU A 163 6.28 0.01 25.66
C LEU A 163 6.60 0.78 24.37
N GLY A 164 5.87 0.54 23.31
CA GLY A 164 5.93 1.30 22.04
C GLY A 164 5.08 2.56 22.02
N GLU A 165 4.24 2.80 23.04
CA GLU A 165 3.25 3.89 23.09
C GLU A 165 3.88 5.27 22.85
N ASN A 166 5.03 5.57 23.46
CA ASN A 166 5.69 6.86 23.29
C ASN A 166 6.19 7.08 21.84
N ALA A 167 6.77 6.06 21.23
CA ALA A 167 7.21 6.14 19.84
C ALA A 167 6.00 6.32 18.91
N ARG A 168 4.92 5.55 19.12
CA ARG A 168 3.67 5.64 18.34
C ARG A 168 3.02 7.02 18.50
N ARG A 169 2.98 7.58 19.73
CA ARG A 169 2.50 8.94 20.00
C ARG A 169 3.27 9.99 19.21
N ASP A 170 4.60 9.92 19.21
CA ASP A 170 5.43 10.87 18.47
C ASP A 170 5.29 10.71 16.96
N MET A 171 5.02 9.49 16.46
CA MET A 171 4.65 9.25 15.06
C MET A 171 3.34 9.94 14.71
N VAL A 172 2.30 9.78 15.53
CA VAL A 172 0.99 10.43 15.35
C VAL A 172 1.13 11.94 15.28
N LEU A 173 1.77 12.55 16.26
CA LEU A 173 1.96 14.01 16.29
C LEU A 173 2.76 14.52 15.08
N THR A 174 3.77 13.77 14.64
CA THR A 174 4.56 14.13 13.47
C THR A 174 3.74 14.04 12.18
N LEU A 175 2.86 13.03 12.07
CA LEU A 175 1.93 12.88 10.94
C LEU A 175 0.90 14.02 10.92
N GLU A 176 0.35 14.40 12.09
CA GLU A 176 -0.57 15.55 12.21
C GLU A 176 0.12 16.87 11.81
N ASP A 177 1.37 17.07 12.22
CA ASP A 177 2.20 18.23 11.79
C ASP A 177 2.40 18.26 10.27
N MET A 178 2.32 17.11 9.59
CA MET A 178 2.38 16.98 8.13
C MET A 178 0.97 16.94 7.45
N GLY A 179 -0.07 17.34 8.18
CA GLY A 179 -1.42 17.49 7.65
C GLY A 179 -2.25 16.21 7.55
N PHE A 180 -1.81 15.10 8.17
CA PHE A 180 -2.63 13.91 8.29
C PHE A 180 -3.74 14.13 9.32
N GLU A 181 -4.95 13.67 9.01
CA GLU A 181 -6.03 13.55 9.98
C GLU A 181 -6.01 12.13 10.54
N ILE A 182 -5.50 11.96 11.77
CA ILE A 182 -5.38 10.65 12.41
C ILE A 182 -6.71 10.28 13.07
N GLU A 183 -7.22 9.09 12.77
CA GLU A 183 -8.50 8.58 13.30
C GLU A 183 -8.29 7.69 14.53
N ALA A 184 -7.27 6.81 14.51
CA ALA A 184 -6.94 5.91 15.62
C ALA A 184 -5.45 5.56 15.66
N SER A 185 -4.97 5.17 16.84
CA SER A 185 -3.67 4.52 17.00
C SER A 185 -3.71 3.58 18.21
N HIS A 186 -3.25 2.36 18.04
CA HIS A 186 -3.31 1.36 19.11
C HIS A 186 -2.23 0.30 18.97
N HIS A 187 -2.06 -0.48 20.04
CA HIS A 187 -1.29 -1.72 20.03
C HIS A 187 -2.10 -2.82 19.33
N GLU A 188 -1.45 -3.59 18.47
CA GLU A 188 -2.05 -4.70 17.74
C GLU A 188 -1.91 -6.04 18.49
N VAL A 189 -2.40 -7.13 17.88
CA VAL A 189 -2.49 -8.45 18.51
C VAL A 189 -1.11 -9.05 18.84
N ALA A 190 -0.14 -8.89 17.93
CA ALA A 190 1.19 -9.45 18.16
C ALA A 190 2.05 -8.54 19.05
N PRO A 191 2.96 -9.11 19.88
CA PRO A 191 3.94 -8.30 20.60
C PRO A 191 4.71 -7.36 19.69
N ALA A 192 4.87 -6.10 20.11
CA ALA A 192 5.51 -5.02 19.37
C ALA A 192 4.83 -4.63 18.05
N GLN A 193 3.60 -5.06 17.82
CA GLN A 193 2.81 -4.69 16.66
C GLN A 193 1.90 -3.51 16.97
N HIS A 194 1.86 -2.56 16.04
CA HIS A 194 1.11 -1.30 16.17
C HIS A 194 0.36 -1.00 14.90
N GLU A 195 -0.71 -0.21 15.04
CA GLU A 195 -1.50 0.34 13.94
C GLU A 195 -1.75 1.83 14.16
N ILE A 196 -1.71 2.59 13.08
CA ILE A 196 -2.10 4.00 13.06
C ILE A 196 -2.98 4.20 11.82
N ASP A 197 -4.24 4.59 12.05
CA ASP A 197 -5.22 4.84 11.01
C ASP A 197 -5.34 6.33 10.74
N PHE A 198 -5.33 6.68 9.48
CA PHE A 198 -5.58 8.04 9.03
C PHE A 198 -6.75 8.10 8.06
N LYS A 199 -7.43 9.22 8.07
CA LYS A 199 -8.65 9.45 7.31
C LYS A 199 -8.44 9.20 5.82
N TYR A 200 -9.45 8.59 5.20
CA TYR A 200 -9.49 8.36 3.77
C TYR A 200 -9.42 9.66 2.96
N THR A 201 -8.86 9.57 1.78
CA THR A 201 -8.88 10.64 0.78
C THR A 201 -8.91 10.03 -0.62
N ASP A 202 -8.82 10.84 -1.69
CA ASP A 202 -8.70 10.29 -3.04
C ASP A 202 -7.47 9.40 -3.19
N ALA A 203 -7.53 8.49 -4.14
CA ALA A 203 -6.54 7.42 -4.28
C ALA A 203 -5.10 7.92 -4.51
N LEU A 204 -4.91 9.04 -5.23
CA LEU A 204 -3.56 9.56 -5.48
C LEU A 204 -2.94 10.11 -4.19
N HIS A 205 -3.68 10.95 -3.45
CA HIS A 205 -3.24 11.46 -2.15
C HIS A 205 -3.02 10.32 -1.15
N THR A 206 -3.90 9.32 -1.15
CA THR A 206 -3.74 8.15 -0.26
C THR A 206 -2.46 7.38 -0.58
N ALA A 207 -2.13 7.15 -1.85
CA ALA A 207 -0.87 6.48 -2.23
C ALA A 207 0.36 7.30 -1.81
N ASP A 208 0.34 8.61 -2.04
CA ASP A 208 1.38 9.56 -1.60
C ASP A 208 1.50 9.56 -0.05
N ASN A 209 0.38 9.50 0.66
CA ASN A 209 0.32 9.43 2.12
C ASN A 209 0.87 8.12 2.67
N ILE A 210 0.59 6.96 2.06
CA ILE A 210 1.15 5.67 2.47
C ILE A 210 2.69 5.69 2.42
N GLU A 211 3.30 6.23 1.36
CA GLU A 211 4.75 6.36 1.26
C GLU A 211 5.31 7.33 2.32
N THR A 212 4.63 8.44 2.53
CA THR A 212 4.98 9.43 3.56
C THR A 212 4.88 8.83 4.96
N PHE A 213 3.79 8.11 5.25
CA PHE A 213 3.56 7.39 6.50
C PHE A 213 4.71 6.42 6.81
N LYS A 214 5.09 5.57 5.87
CA LYS A 214 6.20 4.63 6.03
C LYS A 214 7.52 5.35 6.34
N LEU A 215 7.77 6.49 5.69
CA LEU A 215 8.95 7.31 5.93
C LEU A 215 8.95 7.92 7.35
N VAL A 216 7.82 8.48 7.78
CA VAL A 216 7.65 9.07 9.12
C VAL A 216 7.86 8.02 10.20
N VAL A 217 7.12 6.90 10.11
CA VAL A 217 7.17 5.81 11.10
C VAL A 217 8.59 5.29 11.27
N LYS A 218 9.31 5.01 10.17
CA LYS A 218 10.72 4.57 10.22
C LYS A 218 11.64 5.65 10.80
N SER A 219 11.43 6.92 10.46
CA SER A 219 12.26 8.03 10.92
C SER A 219 12.09 8.31 12.41
N ILE A 220 10.86 8.28 12.90
CA ILE A 220 10.56 8.50 14.32
C ILE A 220 10.97 7.29 15.17
N ALA A 221 10.70 6.06 14.71
CA ALA A 221 11.17 4.84 15.39
C ALA A 221 12.70 4.91 15.63
N LYS A 222 13.46 5.28 14.59
CA LYS A 222 14.93 5.44 14.71
C LYS A 222 15.33 6.46 15.79
N ARG A 223 14.59 7.55 15.98
CA ARG A 223 14.84 8.54 17.03
C ARG A 223 14.58 7.98 18.42
N HIS A 224 13.72 7.00 18.56
CA HIS A 224 13.45 6.25 19.79
C HIS A 224 14.40 5.05 19.99
N GLY A 225 15.41 4.87 19.13
CA GLY A 225 16.33 3.73 19.20
C GLY A 225 15.69 2.40 18.75
N LEU A 226 14.58 2.48 18.00
CA LEU A 226 13.82 1.33 17.49
C LEU A 226 13.94 1.22 15.97
N HIS A 227 13.65 0.03 15.47
CA HIS A 227 13.48 -0.24 14.05
C HIS A 227 12.02 -0.54 13.73
N ALA A 228 11.39 0.29 12.91
CA ALA A 228 10.04 0.02 12.41
C ALA A 228 10.10 -0.87 11.16
N SER A 229 9.39 -2.00 11.21
CA SER A 229 9.31 -2.97 10.11
C SER A 229 7.88 -3.06 9.57
N PHE A 230 7.76 -2.91 8.25
CA PHE A 230 6.55 -3.18 7.47
C PHE A 230 6.58 -4.57 6.80
N MET A 231 7.43 -5.46 7.29
CA MET A 231 7.52 -6.84 6.80
C MET A 231 6.21 -7.58 7.13
N PRO A 232 5.56 -8.24 6.16
CA PRO A 232 4.26 -8.88 6.36
C PRO A 232 4.23 -9.93 7.48
N LYS A 233 5.31 -10.70 7.66
CA LYS A 233 5.42 -11.74 8.69
C LYS A 233 6.84 -11.79 9.24
N PRO A 234 7.23 -10.88 10.15
CA PRO A 234 8.60 -10.86 10.68
C PRO A 234 8.84 -11.95 11.73
N VAL A 235 7.80 -12.40 12.44
CA VAL A 235 7.92 -13.35 13.56
C VAL A 235 6.99 -14.56 13.34
N TYR A 236 7.55 -15.76 13.52
CA TYR A 236 6.78 -17.00 13.48
C TYR A 236 5.86 -17.14 14.70
N GLY A 237 4.66 -17.69 14.49
CA GLY A 237 3.74 -18.05 15.60
C GLY A 237 2.87 -16.89 16.12
N VAL A 238 3.01 -15.68 15.59
CA VAL A 238 2.16 -14.51 15.93
C VAL A 238 1.51 -13.93 14.69
N PRO A 239 0.45 -13.10 14.77
CA PRO A 239 -0.10 -12.39 13.61
C PRO A 239 0.96 -11.57 12.86
N GLY A 240 0.76 -11.38 11.56
CA GLY A 240 1.59 -10.52 10.72
C GLY A 240 0.91 -9.20 10.42
N SER A 241 1.62 -8.29 9.75
CA SER A 241 1.12 -6.95 9.40
C SER A 241 0.31 -6.96 8.12
N GLY A 242 -0.94 -6.48 8.20
CA GLY A 242 -1.81 -6.16 7.08
C GLY A 242 -1.73 -4.69 6.68
N MET A 243 -2.25 -4.42 5.51
CA MET A 243 -2.64 -3.09 5.06
C MET A 243 -4.04 -3.21 4.46
N HIS A 244 -5.05 -3.25 5.34
CA HIS A 244 -6.43 -3.34 4.88
C HIS A 244 -6.79 -2.08 4.09
N ILE A 245 -7.48 -2.25 2.98
CA ILE A 245 -7.81 -1.15 2.08
C ILE A 245 -9.32 -0.97 2.06
N ASN A 246 -9.79 0.10 2.70
CA ASN A 246 -11.18 0.54 2.64
C ASN A 246 -11.39 1.38 1.39
N MET A 247 -12.36 1.02 0.56
CA MET A 247 -12.60 1.62 -0.75
C MET A 247 -14.06 2.07 -0.89
N SER A 248 -14.26 3.23 -1.48
CA SER A 248 -15.56 3.72 -1.92
C SER A 248 -15.45 4.57 -3.19
N LEU A 249 -16.59 4.81 -3.83
CA LEU A 249 -16.68 5.75 -4.94
C LEU A 249 -17.66 6.85 -4.62
N ASP A 250 -17.29 8.09 -4.95
CA ASP A 250 -18.19 9.22 -4.94
C ASP A 250 -18.60 9.59 -6.37
N ASP A 251 -19.79 10.16 -6.52
CA ASP A 251 -20.25 10.78 -7.76
C ASP A 251 -19.63 12.17 -7.96
N GLN A 252 -19.99 12.85 -9.05
CA GLN A 252 -19.50 14.20 -9.38
C GLN A 252 -19.95 15.28 -8.37
N ASP A 253 -20.97 15.01 -7.58
CA ASP A 253 -21.48 15.90 -6.53
C ASP A 253 -20.82 15.61 -5.16
N GLY A 254 -19.92 14.62 -5.11
CA GLY A 254 -19.21 14.20 -3.88
C GLY A 254 -20.05 13.30 -2.96
N ASN A 255 -21.09 12.66 -3.47
CA ASN A 255 -21.89 11.72 -2.68
C ASN A 255 -21.35 10.30 -2.85
N ASN A 256 -21.17 9.60 -1.74
CA ASN A 256 -20.79 8.18 -1.75
C ASN A 256 -21.91 7.33 -2.39
N ILE A 257 -21.59 6.65 -3.49
CA ILE A 257 -22.55 5.85 -4.27
C ILE A 257 -22.66 4.40 -3.81
N PHE A 258 -21.89 3.96 -2.81
CA PHE A 258 -21.88 2.56 -2.35
C PHE A 258 -23.03 2.22 -1.40
N GLY A 259 -23.77 3.21 -0.91
CA GLY A 259 -24.86 3.02 0.05
C GLY A 259 -26.23 2.86 -0.61
N ASP A 260 -27.01 1.85 -0.17
CA ASP A 260 -28.47 1.76 -0.37
C ASP A 260 -29.13 1.35 0.95
N PRO A 261 -29.95 2.21 1.57
CA PRO A 261 -30.60 1.91 2.85
C PRO A 261 -31.68 0.82 2.74
N ASN A 262 -32.10 0.43 1.54
CA ASN A 262 -33.12 -0.60 1.30
C ASN A 262 -32.51 -1.99 1.05
N ASP A 263 -31.19 -2.08 0.89
CA ASP A 263 -30.49 -3.34 0.72
C ASP A 263 -30.18 -3.98 2.09
N GLU A 264 -30.22 -5.30 2.18
CA GLU A 264 -29.98 -6.04 3.44
C GLU A 264 -28.57 -5.81 4.02
N ASN A 265 -27.55 -5.65 3.14
CA ASN A 265 -26.18 -5.31 3.51
C ASN A 265 -25.90 -3.80 3.46
N GLY A 266 -26.90 -3.01 3.06
CA GLY A 266 -26.82 -1.56 2.89
C GLY A 266 -25.96 -1.13 1.71
N LEU A 267 -25.77 -1.99 0.70
CA LEU A 267 -24.95 -1.74 -0.47
C LEU A 267 -25.80 -1.42 -1.72
N SER A 268 -25.34 -0.47 -2.50
CA SER A 268 -25.88 -0.20 -3.82
C SER A 268 -25.49 -1.29 -4.83
N LYS A 269 -26.14 -1.30 -6.00
CA LYS A 269 -25.77 -2.16 -7.12
C LYS A 269 -24.35 -1.87 -7.60
N GLU A 270 -23.93 -0.61 -7.61
CA GLU A 270 -22.61 -0.15 -7.97
C GLU A 270 -21.55 -0.73 -7.03
N ALA A 271 -21.81 -0.76 -5.72
CA ALA A 271 -20.94 -1.41 -4.75
C ALA A 271 -20.80 -2.92 -4.99
N TYR A 272 -21.89 -3.61 -5.27
CA TYR A 272 -21.85 -5.03 -5.61
C TYR A 272 -21.11 -5.31 -6.93
N TYR A 273 -21.26 -4.47 -7.93
CA TYR A 273 -20.52 -4.61 -9.19
C TYR A 273 -19.02 -4.37 -9.00
N PHE A 274 -18.66 -3.35 -8.24
CA PHE A 274 -17.27 -3.07 -7.89
C PHE A 274 -16.65 -4.25 -7.13
N LEU A 275 -17.35 -4.76 -6.12
CA LEU A 275 -16.96 -5.93 -5.35
C LEU A 275 -16.78 -7.17 -6.24
N ALA A 276 -17.71 -7.41 -7.17
CA ALA A 276 -17.61 -8.53 -8.11
C ALA A 276 -16.36 -8.43 -9.00
N GLY A 277 -15.98 -7.23 -9.42
CA GLY A 277 -14.73 -6.98 -10.14
C GLY A 277 -13.50 -7.33 -9.31
N LEU A 278 -13.45 -6.93 -8.04
CA LEU A 278 -12.35 -7.30 -7.14
C LEU A 278 -12.24 -8.82 -6.95
N LEU A 279 -13.36 -9.52 -6.73
CA LEU A 279 -13.36 -10.98 -6.58
C LEU A 279 -12.92 -11.69 -7.86
N LYS A 280 -13.31 -11.18 -9.02
CA LYS A 280 -12.94 -11.74 -10.34
C LYS A 280 -11.42 -11.74 -10.55
N HIS A 281 -10.75 -10.67 -10.18
CA HIS A 281 -9.31 -10.48 -10.33
C HIS A 281 -8.50 -10.86 -9.09
N ALA A 282 -9.14 -11.35 -8.04
CA ALA A 282 -8.53 -11.57 -6.73
C ALA A 282 -7.19 -12.30 -6.79
N LYS A 283 -7.07 -13.36 -7.59
CA LYS A 283 -5.83 -14.14 -7.70
C LYS A 283 -4.68 -13.35 -8.31
N GLY A 284 -4.95 -12.63 -9.41
CA GLY A 284 -3.96 -11.78 -10.09
C GLY A 284 -3.54 -10.59 -9.24
N LEU A 285 -4.49 -9.98 -8.52
CA LEU A 285 -4.21 -8.88 -7.60
C LEU A 285 -3.23 -9.26 -6.50
N MET A 286 -3.22 -10.54 -6.06
CA MET A 286 -2.33 -11.00 -4.99
C MET A 286 -0.85 -10.76 -5.27
N ALA A 287 -0.39 -10.84 -6.50
CA ALA A 287 1.00 -10.56 -6.84
C ALA A 287 1.40 -9.09 -6.58
N LEU A 288 0.42 -8.17 -6.58
CA LEU A 288 0.62 -6.74 -6.34
C LEU A 288 0.35 -6.37 -4.88
N THR A 289 -0.73 -6.91 -4.31
CA THR A 289 -1.16 -6.63 -2.93
C THR A 289 -0.32 -7.36 -1.88
N ASN A 290 0.30 -8.48 -2.27
CA ASN A 290 1.11 -9.36 -1.43
C ASN A 290 2.40 -9.77 -2.19
N PRO A 291 3.31 -8.80 -2.39
CA PRO A 291 4.35 -8.89 -3.42
C PRO A 291 5.60 -9.70 -3.04
N LEU A 292 5.70 -10.18 -1.81
CA LEU A 292 6.89 -10.84 -1.30
C LEU A 292 6.65 -12.34 -1.03
N VAL A 293 7.70 -13.14 -1.10
CA VAL A 293 7.63 -14.53 -0.58
C VAL A 293 7.18 -14.56 0.88
N ASN A 294 7.53 -13.53 1.64
CA ASN A 294 7.12 -13.37 3.04
C ASN A 294 5.64 -13.06 3.21
N SER A 295 4.98 -12.41 2.25
CA SER A 295 3.54 -12.11 2.27
C SER A 295 2.69 -13.36 2.50
N TYR A 296 3.05 -14.46 1.87
CA TYR A 296 2.32 -15.75 1.95
C TYR A 296 2.56 -16.51 3.26
N LYS A 297 3.50 -16.06 4.10
CA LYS A 297 3.67 -16.53 5.47
C LYS A 297 2.70 -15.85 6.45
N ARG A 298 2.14 -14.69 6.06
CA ARG A 298 1.01 -14.05 6.75
C ARG A 298 -0.33 -14.69 6.36
N LEU A 299 -0.52 -15.00 5.07
CA LEU A 299 -1.76 -15.51 4.50
C LEU A 299 -1.90 -17.03 4.75
N VAL A 300 -2.02 -17.39 6.02
CA VAL A 300 -2.19 -18.77 6.49
C VAL A 300 -3.37 -18.85 7.46
N PRO A 301 -4.09 -19.99 7.53
CA PRO A 301 -5.21 -20.16 8.45
C PRO A 301 -4.81 -19.93 9.91
N GLY A 302 -5.69 -19.31 10.70
CA GLY A 302 -5.52 -19.13 12.15
C GLY A 302 -4.91 -17.80 12.60
N TYR A 303 -4.64 -16.85 11.69
CA TYR A 303 -4.03 -15.56 12.01
C TYR A 303 -4.80 -14.35 11.41
N GLU A 304 -6.12 -14.43 11.35
CA GLU A 304 -7.02 -13.34 10.90
C GLU A 304 -6.74 -12.82 9.47
N ALA A 305 -5.92 -13.50 8.69
CA ALA A 305 -5.63 -13.18 7.30
C ALA A 305 -6.48 -14.04 6.35
N PRO A 306 -7.02 -13.47 5.26
CA PRO A 306 -7.86 -14.21 4.33
C PRO A 306 -7.03 -15.18 3.48
N VAL A 307 -7.59 -16.37 3.24
CA VAL A 307 -7.01 -17.40 2.35
C VAL A 307 -7.99 -17.90 1.30
N HIS A 308 -9.22 -17.38 1.30
CA HIS A 308 -10.29 -17.76 0.38
C HIS A 308 -10.91 -16.54 -0.29
N ILE A 309 -11.34 -16.72 -1.54
CA ILE A 309 -12.05 -15.71 -2.33
C ILE A 309 -13.52 -15.76 -1.93
N ALA A 310 -13.90 -14.87 -1.03
CA ALA A 310 -15.26 -14.71 -0.53
C ALA A 310 -15.44 -13.30 0.02
N TRP A 311 -16.68 -12.92 0.30
CA TRP A 311 -17.01 -11.66 0.98
C TRP A 311 -18.08 -11.89 2.06
N SER A 312 -18.13 -11.01 3.07
CA SER A 312 -19.12 -11.06 4.14
C SER A 312 -19.34 -9.69 4.74
N SER A 313 -20.55 -9.46 5.25
CA SER A 313 -20.92 -8.30 6.08
C SER A 313 -20.78 -8.55 7.59
N ILE A 314 -20.53 -9.78 8.00
CA ILE A 314 -20.49 -10.20 9.42
C ILE A 314 -19.12 -10.75 9.79
N ASN A 315 -18.57 -11.62 8.95
CA ASN A 315 -17.35 -12.38 9.22
C ASN A 315 -16.09 -11.59 8.83
N ARG A 316 -15.00 -11.73 9.59
CA ARG A 316 -13.69 -11.12 9.31
C ARG A 316 -12.71 -12.02 8.56
N SER A 317 -13.07 -13.30 8.34
CA SER A 317 -12.19 -14.25 7.65
C SER A 317 -12.18 -14.17 6.11
N PRO A 318 -13.21 -13.66 5.40
CA PRO A 318 -13.19 -13.51 3.95
C PRO A 318 -12.20 -12.47 3.44
N LEU A 319 -11.90 -12.56 2.14
CA LEU A 319 -11.06 -11.61 1.41
C LEU A 319 -11.61 -10.19 1.47
N ILE A 320 -12.93 -10.05 1.31
CA ILE A 320 -13.61 -8.75 1.34
C ILE A 320 -14.62 -8.74 2.49
N ARG A 321 -14.54 -7.69 3.29
CA ARG A 321 -15.48 -7.40 4.37
C ARG A 321 -16.26 -6.13 4.04
N ILE A 322 -17.53 -6.11 4.43
CA ILE A 322 -18.36 -4.92 4.41
C ILE A 322 -18.48 -4.39 5.85
N PRO A 323 -17.76 -3.33 6.21
CA PRO A 323 -17.82 -2.78 7.56
C PRO A 323 -19.22 -2.31 7.95
N ALA A 324 -19.62 -2.52 9.19
CA ALA A 324 -20.87 -2.04 9.74
C ALA A 324 -20.79 -0.53 9.98
N THR A 325 -21.12 0.26 8.96
CA THR A 325 -21.11 1.72 9.01
C THR A 325 -22.50 2.30 8.94
N ARG A 326 -22.67 3.52 9.44
CA ARG A 326 -23.91 4.28 9.34
C ARG A 326 -23.75 5.46 8.37
N GLY A 327 -24.84 5.86 7.72
CA GLY A 327 -24.86 7.03 6.85
C GLY A 327 -24.00 6.88 5.60
N THR A 328 -23.23 7.90 5.27
CA THR A 328 -22.42 8.02 4.06
C THR A 328 -21.11 7.22 4.09
N GLY A 329 -20.81 6.55 5.19
CA GLY A 329 -19.52 5.82 5.36
C GLY A 329 -19.49 4.42 4.75
N ARG A 330 -20.37 4.07 3.79
CA ARG A 330 -20.40 2.75 3.14
C ARG A 330 -19.14 2.55 2.31
N ARG A 331 -18.48 1.41 2.52
CA ARG A 331 -17.22 1.05 1.90
C ARG A 331 -17.03 -0.46 1.81
N ILE A 332 -16.09 -0.87 1.01
CA ILE A 332 -15.63 -2.24 0.84
C ILE A 332 -14.22 -2.31 1.40
N GLU A 333 -13.94 -3.26 2.29
CA GLU A 333 -12.62 -3.50 2.88
C GLU A 333 -11.98 -4.73 2.24
N LEU A 334 -10.87 -4.53 1.53
CA LEU A 334 -10.02 -5.61 1.02
C LEU A 334 -8.96 -5.95 2.07
N ARG A 335 -8.94 -7.19 2.56
CA ARG A 335 -8.17 -7.59 3.74
C ARG A 335 -6.86 -8.34 3.45
N SER A 336 -6.66 -8.79 2.21
CA SER A 336 -5.42 -9.48 1.85
C SER A 336 -4.19 -8.59 1.80
N PRO A 337 -4.23 -7.32 1.35
CA PRO A 337 -3.04 -6.53 1.14
C PRO A 337 -2.17 -6.43 2.39
N ASP A 338 -0.86 -6.32 2.17
CA ASP A 338 0.12 -6.05 3.21
C ASP A 338 0.95 -4.79 2.89
N PRO A 339 1.65 -4.22 3.89
CA PRO A 339 2.36 -2.95 3.71
C PRO A 339 3.54 -3.00 2.75
N ALA A 340 3.97 -4.19 2.29
CA ALA A 340 5.04 -4.31 1.30
C ALA A 340 4.58 -3.99 -0.13
N GLY A 341 3.26 -3.95 -0.37
CA GLY A 341 2.69 -3.57 -1.65
C GLY A 341 3.08 -2.15 -2.06
N ASN A 342 3.35 -1.96 -3.36
CA ASN A 342 3.50 -0.63 -3.93
C ASN A 342 2.13 0.07 -3.94
N PRO A 343 1.91 1.15 -3.16
CA PRO A 343 0.57 1.71 -2.99
C PRO A 343 -0.06 2.18 -4.30
N TYR A 344 0.74 2.73 -5.21
CA TYR A 344 0.23 3.20 -6.50
C TYR A 344 -0.27 2.04 -7.36
N LEU A 345 0.51 0.95 -7.47
CA LEU A 345 0.14 -0.21 -8.28
C LEU A 345 -1.03 -0.98 -7.66
N VAL A 346 -1.03 -1.12 -6.33
CA VAL A 346 -2.13 -1.76 -5.58
C VAL A 346 -3.45 -1.02 -5.82
N LEU A 347 -3.45 0.31 -5.64
CA LEU A 347 -4.67 1.11 -5.81
C LEU A 347 -5.09 1.20 -7.28
N ALA A 348 -4.14 1.28 -8.23
CA ALA A 348 -4.46 1.23 -9.66
C ALA A 348 -5.14 -0.08 -10.05
N ALA A 349 -4.61 -1.22 -9.59
CA ALA A 349 -5.16 -2.53 -9.91
C ALA A 349 -6.53 -2.76 -9.25
N CYS A 350 -6.70 -2.36 -7.98
CA CYS A 350 -7.99 -2.45 -7.28
C CYS A 350 -9.06 -1.58 -7.96
N LEU A 351 -8.71 -0.33 -8.32
CA LEU A 351 -9.63 0.56 -9.04
C LEU A 351 -10.01 -0.03 -10.39
N ALA A 352 -9.04 -0.46 -11.18
CA ALA A 352 -9.30 -1.06 -12.51
C ALA A 352 -10.23 -2.27 -12.41
N ALA A 353 -9.95 -3.20 -11.48
CA ALA A 353 -10.80 -4.37 -11.23
C ALA A 353 -12.24 -3.96 -10.87
N GLY A 354 -12.39 -2.98 -9.98
CA GLY A 354 -13.70 -2.45 -9.61
C GLY A 354 -14.44 -1.77 -10.78
N LEU A 355 -13.73 -0.98 -11.60
CA LEU A 355 -14.31 -0.33 -12.80
C LEU A 355 -14.74 -1.36 -13.86
N GLU A 356 -13.99 -2.47 -14.03
CA GLU A 356 -14.44 -3.56 -14.91
C GLU A 356 -15.75 -4.17 -14.39
N GLY A 357 -15.85 -4.42 -13.08
CA GLY A 357 -17.09 -4.91 -12.47
C GLY A 357 -18.28 -3.97 -12.72
N LEU A 358 -18.08 -2.66 -12.59
CA LEU A 358 -19.10 -1.64 -12.92
C LEU A 358 -19.51 -1.68 -14.40
N LYS A 359 -18.58 -1.94 -15.32
CA LYS A 359 -18.88 -2.07 -16.76
C LYS A 359 -19.63 -3.37 -17.07
N GLU A 360 -19.24 -4.47 -16.44
CA GLU A 360 -19.88 -5.78 -16.64
C GLU A 360 -21.27 -5.88 -16.00
N LYS A 361 -21.51 -5.15 -14.91
CA LYS A 361 -22.79 -5.14 -14.16
C LYS A 361 -23.23 -6.53 -13.69
N LYS A 362 -22.28 -7.36 -13.29
CA LYS A 362 -22.54 -8.69 -12.72
C LYS A 362 -22.56 -8.64 -11.21
N MET A 363 -23.53 -9.32 -10.61
CA MET A 363 -23.57 -9.49 -9.16
C MET A 363 -22.44 -10.45 -8.72
N PRO A 364 -21.85 -10.24 -7.53
CA PRO A 364 -20.88 -11.18 -6.97
C PRO A 364 -21.55 -12.51 -6.58
N MET A 365 -20.73 -13.49 -6.21
CA MET A 365 -21.20 -14.68 -5.49
C MET A 365 -21.98 -14.27 -4.23
N PRO A 366 -22.87 -15.12 -3.68
CA PRO A 366 -23.53 -14.85 -2.41
C PRO A 366 -22.50 -14.59 -1.28
N ASN A 367 -22.87 -13.78 -0.29
CA ASN A 367 -22.04 -13.56 0.91
C ASN A 367 -21.86 -14.88 1.69
N VAL A 368 -20.71 -14.99 2.36
CA VAL A 368 -20.35 -16.17 3.14
C VAL A 368 -20.22 -15.77 4.61
N ASP A 369 -21.29 -15.94 5.37
CA ASP A 369 -21.34 -15.57 6.79
C ASP A 369 -20.91 -16.71 7.74
N LYS A 370 -20.66 -17.90 7.19
CA LYS A 370 -20.14 -19.07 7.92
C LYS A 370 -18.62 -18.95 8.13
N ASN A 371 -18.12 -19.67 9.11
CA ASN A 371 -16.68 -19.83 9.29
C ASN A 371 -16.11 -20.71 8.15
N ILE A 372 -15.47 -20.10 7.18
CA ILE A 372 -14.94 -20.79 5.99
C ILE A 372 -13.89 -21.84 6.37
N PHE A 373 -13.16 -21.65 7.48
CA PHE A 373 -12.14 -22.60 7.92
C PHE A 373 -12.72 -23.92 8.46
N GLU A 374 -13.99 -23.91 8.87
CA GLU A 374 -14.72 -25.12 9.34
C GLU A 374 -15.45 -25.84 8.20
N MET A 375 -15.56 -25.22 7.02
CA MET A 375 -16.23 -25.81 5.85
C MET A 375 -15.37 -26.90 5.23
N THR A 376 -16.04 -28.02 4.84
CA THR A 376 -15.43 -29.08 4.04
C THR A 376 -15.13 -28.61 2.61
N ALA A 377 -14.24 -29.32 1.92
CA ALA A 377 -13.94 -29.03 0.51
C ALA A 377 -15.19 -29.14 -0.39
N ALA A 378 -16.11 -30.05 -0.08
CA ALA A 378 -17.37 -30.20 -0.83
C ALA A 378 -18.32 -29.00 -0.61
N GLU A 379 -18.41 -28.48 0.59
CA GLU A 379 -19.20 -27.27 0.91
C GLU A 379 -18.61 -26.03 0.25
N LYS A 380 -17.29 -25.85 0.29
CA LYS A 380 -16.61 -24.75 -0.41
C LYS A 380 -16.87 -24.80 -1.93
N ALA A 381 -16.75 -25.98 -2.52
CA ALA A 381 -17.02 -26.17 -3.95
C ALA A 381 -18.49 -25.89 -4.30
N ALA A 382 -19.46 -26.30 -3.46
CA ALA A 382 -20.87 -26.03 -3.66
C ALA A 382 -21.21 -24.52 -3.61
N GLU A 383 -20.47 -23.74 -2.81
CA GLU A 383 -20.62 -22.28 -2.69
C GLU A 383 -19.67 -21.51 -3.62
N SER A 384 -18.93 -22.19 -4.50
CA SER A 384 -17.94 -21.60 -5.43
C SER A 384 -16.85 -20.79 -4.74
N ILE A 385 -16.48 -21.17 -3.52
CA ILE A 385 -15.40 -20.54 -2.74
C ILE A 385 -14.07 -21.12 -3.23
N GLU A 386 -13.28 -20.29 -3.88
CA GLU A 386 -11.93 -20.63 -4.33
C GLU A 386 -10.87 -20.23 -3.29
N GLU A 387 -9.70 -20.85 -3.37
CA GLU A 387 -8.54 -20.48 -2.57
C GLU A 387 -7.71 -19.38 -3.26
N LEU A 388 -7.13 -18.50 -2.46
CA LEU A 388 -6.11 -17.56 -2.91
C LEU A 388 -4.80 -18.29 -3.20
N PRO A 389 -3.91 -17.73 -4.04
CA PRO A 389 -2.57 -18.27 -4.23
C PRO A 389 -1.83 -18.51 -2.91
N LEU A 390 -1.18 -19.66 -2.78
CA LEU A 390 -0.51 -20.06 -1.54
C LEU A 390 0.93 -19.58 -1.43
N ASN A 391 1.50 -19.06 -2.50
CA ASN A 391 2.88 -18.57 -2.57
C ASN A 391 3.03 -17.54 -3.69
N LEU A 392 4.16 -16.85 -3.69
CA LEU A 392 4.46 -15.80 -4.67
C LEU A 392 4.44 -16.32 -6.11
N PHE A 393 4.97 -17.52 -6.35
CA PHE A 393 5.03 -18.08 -7.71
C PHE A 393 3.63 -18.28 -8.32
N ASP A 394 2.70 -18.84 -7.53
CA ASP A 394 1.33 -19.05 -7.98
C ASP A 394 0.62 -17.71 -8.23
N ALA A 395 0.82 -16.72 -7.34
CA ALA A 395 0.23 -15.40 -7.52
C ALA A 395 0.77 -14.67 -8.78
N VAL A 396 2.07 -14.78 -9.05
CA VAL A 396 2.66 -14.18 -10.25
C VAL A 396 2.14 -14.86 -11.53
N LYS A 397 1.92 -16.17 -11.50
CA LYS A 397 1.29 -16.88 -12.63
C LYS A 397 -0.15 -16.42 -12.87
N GLU A 398 -0.91 -16.19 -11.82
CA GLU A 398 -2.26 -15.66 -11.92
C GLU A 398 -2.27 -14.23 -12.48
N LEU A 399 -1.31 -13.38 -12.05
CA LEU A 399 -1.13 -12.04 -12.62
C LEU A 399 -0.75 -12.11 -14.11
N GLU A 400 0.19 -12.98 -14.49
CA GLU A 400 0.62 -13.16 -15.89
C GLU A 400 -0.54 -13.62 -16.78
N ALA A 401 -1.47 -14.41 -16.23
CA ALA A 401 -2.66 -14.87 -16.92
C ALA A 401 -3.80 -13.83 -16.96
N ASP A 402 -3.75 -12.84 -16.07
CA ASP A 402 -4.73 -11.76 -15.98
C ASP A 402 -4.39 -10.62 -16.94
N GLN A 403 -4.79 -10.76 -18.18
CA GLN A 403 -4.49 -9.78 -19.23
C GLN A 403 -5.03 -8.39 -18.91
N TYR A 404 -6.20 -8.29 -18.24
CA TYR A 404 -6.80 -7.01 -17.92
C TYR A 404 -5.96 -6.22 -16.92
N ILE A 405 -5.49 -6.87 -15.86
CA ILE A 405 -4.59 -6.23 -14.88
C ILE A 405 -3.23 -5.93 -15.51
N CYS A 406 -2.68 -6.84 -16.33
CA CYS A 406 -1.43 -6.58 -17.06
C CYS A 406 -1.53 -5.37 -17.99
N ASP A 407 -2.64 -5.21 -18.72
CA ASP A 407 -2.88 -4.06 -19.62
C ASP A 407 -3.06 -2.75 -18.81
N THR A 408 -3.68 -2.82 -17.64
CA THR A 408 -3.80 -1.70 -16.71
C THR A 408 -2.43 -1.17 -16.29
N LEU A 409 -1.53 -2.07 -15.88
CA LEU A 409 -0.14 -1.72 -15.53
C LEU A 409 0.65 -1.21 -16.75
N GLY A 410 0.30 -1.67 -17.93
CA GLY A 410 1.02 -1.45 -19.17
C GLY A 410 2.17 -2.45 -19.37
N LYS A 411 2.52 -2.67 -20.63
CA LYS A 411 3.47 -3.72 -21.03
C LYS A 411 4.84 -3.61 -20.34
N HIS A 412 5.37 -2.39 -20.18
CA HIS A 412 6.67 -2.19 -19.56
C HIS A 412 6.62 -2.61 -18.08
N ALA A 413 5.71 -2.02 -17.30
CA ALA A 413 5.62 -2.25 -15.88
C ALA A 413 5.24 -3.71 -15.56
N SER A 414 4.23 -4.28 -16.24
CA SER A 414 3.81 -5.67 -16.00
C SER A 414 4.92 -6.67 -16.29
N SER A 415 5.62 -6.54 -17.45
CA SER A 415 6.69 -7.47 -17.79
C SER A 415 7.88 -7.40 -16.83
N LYS A 416 8.31 -6.19 -16.46
CA LYS A 416 9.42 -6.01 -15.51
C LYS A 416 9.08 -6.47 -14.10
N TYR A 417 7.87 -6.21 -13.67
CA TYR A 417 7.38 -6.67 -12.37
C TYR A 417 7.34 -8.20 -12.30
N ILE A 418 6.72 -8.86 -13.28
CA ILE A 418 6.60 -10.32 -13.36
C ILE A 418 7.99 -10.97 -13.42
N GLU A 419 8.91 -10.47 -14.27
CA GLU A 419 10.28 -10.95 -14.38
C GLU A 419 11.01 -10.92 -13.02
N ALA A 420 10.94 -9.78 -12.32
CA ALA A 420 11.58 -9.62 -11.02
C ALA A 420 10.96 -10.52 -9.94
N LYS A 421 9.63 -10.69 -9.93
CA LYS A 421 8.96 -11.55 -8.95
C LYS A 421 9.24 -13.05 -9.17
N TYR A 422 9.39 -13.50 -10.41
CA TYR A 422 9.91 -14.84 -10.68
C TYR A 422 11.36 -15.01 -10.23
N ALA A 423 12.20 -13.99 -10.42
CA ALA A 423 13.57 -14.02 -9.93
C ALA A 423 13.66 -14.06 -8.40
N GLU A 424 12.80 -13.29 -7.69
CA GLU A 424 12.68 -13.34 -6.22
C GLU A 424 12.30 -14.74 -5.74
N TRP A 425 11.27 -15.33 -6.35
CA TRP A 425 10.86 -16.70 -6.03
C TRP A 425 11.97 -17.72 -6.29
N ASP A 426 12.64 -17.63 -7.45
CA ASP A 426 13.72 -18.56 -7.79
C ASP A 426 14.92 -18.45 -6.82
N GLY A 427 15.23 -17.23 -6.38
CA GLY A 427 16.22 -17.00 -5.32
C GLY A 427 15.81 -17.63 -3.99
N TYR A 428 14.55 -17.44 -3.58
CA TYR A 428 14.01 -17.99 -2.33
C TYR A 428 13.97 -19.53 -2.33
N ARG A 429 13.44 -20.16 -3.37
CA ARG A 429 13.24 -21.62 -3.41
C ARG A 429 14.56 -22.43 -3.40
N ARG A 430 15.69 -21.77 -3.61
CA ARG A 430 17.03 -22.37 -3.53
C ARG A 430 17.64 -22.27 -2.13
N GLN A 431 17.03 -21.50 -1.23
CA GLN A 431 17.51 -21.38 0.14
C GLN A 431 17.25 -22.66 0.91
N ILE A 432 18.22 -23.04 1.73
CA ILE A 432 18.06 -24.13 2.71
C ILE A 432 17.82 -23.47 4.06
N THR A 433 16.63 -23.67 4.61
CA THR A 433 16.22 -23.03 5.85
C THR A 433 16.70 -23.80 7.09
N ASN A 434 16.86 -23.12 8.22
CA ASN A 434 17.15 -23.79 9.48
C ASN A 434 16.09 -24.84 9.84
N TRP A 435 14.82 -24.60 9.50
CA TRP A 435 13.75 -25.55 9.71
C TRP A 435 13.99 -26.88 8.95
N GLU A 436 14.46 -26.81 7.70
CA GLU A 436 14.80 -28.01 6.90
C GLU A 436 15.98 -28.76 7.51
N ILE A 437 17.02 -28.03 7.93
CA ILE A 437 18.17 -28.60 8.62
C ILE A 437 17.71 -29.33 9.90
N ASP A 438 16.92 -28.67 10.75
CA ASP A 438 16.42 -29.23 12.00
C ASP A 438 15.52 -30.46 11.79
N GLN A 439 14.71 -30.47 10.72
CA GLN A 439 13.81 -31.57 10.44
C GLN A 439 14.47 -32.75 9.77
N TYR A 440 15.43 -32.52 8.87
CA TYR A 440 15.89 -33.56 7.95
C TYR A 440 17.33 -34.01 8.15
N LEU A 441 18.28 -33.10 8.49
CA LEU A 441 19.70 -33.40 8.48
C LEU A 441 20.09 -34.61 9.35
N TYR A 442 19.43 -34.75 10.50
CA TYR A 442 19.70 -35.87 11.41
C TYR A 442 18.92 -37.14 11.08
N LYS A 443 17.74 -36.99 10.43
CA LYS A 443 16.81 -38.12 10.23
C LYS A 443 17.03 -38.91 8.94
N ILE A 444 17.63 -38.29 7.97
CA ILE A 444 17.93 -38.82 6.64
C ILE A 444 19.40 -38.65 6.31
#